data_e312c72dbcc346fe7c4703b5b9d33c54
#
_entry.id   e312c72dbcc346fe7c4703b5b9d33c54
#
_cell.length_a   1.000
_cell.length_b   1.000
_cell.length_c   1.000
_cell.angle_alpha   90.00
_cell.angle_beta   90.00
_cell.angle_gamma   90.00
#
_symmetry.space_group_name_H-M   'P 1'
#
loop_
_entity.id
_entity.type
_entity.pdbx_description
1 polymer ?
#
loop_
_entity_poly.entity_id
_entity_poly.type
_entity_poly.pdbx_seq_one_letter_code
_entity_poly.pdbx_strand_id
1 'polypeptide(L)'
;MSATHPKDDAGPGGVRWIGIDNTEALRQAAYRRILDAAARAIERRRRFLIVLVGGSTPREVYRMLRGAHADWSRWHAYFGDERCLPADDAGRNSAMAADAWLDHVPIPRDQVHAIPAESGARAGALACGEALRGVGDFDLVLLGLGEDGHTASLFPGRDWGVAPSAPDALAVFDAPKPPPQRVSLSAARLSRARAVLFLIEGESKRDAVKQWRAGAGIPARAIRPQAGVDVLVESMLLPAGVT
;
A
#
# COMPACT_ATOMS: atom_id res chain seq x y z
N MET A 1 -21.93 -21.09 17.70
CA MET A 1 -20.46 -21.24 17.81
C MET A 1 -19.89 -19.84 17.78
N SER A 2 -19.38 -19.39 18.92
CA SER A 2 -18.95 -18.00 19.16
C SER A 2 -17.60 -17.78 18.50
N ALA A 3 -17.52 -16.88 17.54
CA ALA A 3 -16.24 -16.46 16.95
C ALA A 3 -15.48 -15.63 18.00
N THR A 4 -14.42 -16.21 18.54
CA THR A 4 -13.48 -15.49 19.40
C THR A 4 -12.74 -14.46 18.56
N HIS A 5 -13.05 -13.19 18.77
CA HIS A 5 -12.25 -12.08 18.26
C HIS A 5 -10.86 -12.13 18.92
N PRO A 6 -9.77 -12.07 18.16
CA PRO A 6 -8.45 -11.94 18.76
C PRO A 6 -8.39 -10.60 19.53
N LYS A 7 -7.84 -10.65 20.74
CA LYS A 7 -7.66 -9.46 21.59
C LYS A 7 -6.74 -8.47 20.88
N ASP A 8 -7.27 -7.27 20.64
CA ASP A 8 -6.53 -6.12 20.13
C ASP A 8 -5.52 -5.64 21.18
N ASP A 9 -4.27 -6.03 21.05
CA ASP A 9 -3.17 -5.61 21.94
C ASP A 9 -2.28 -4.52 21.29
N ALA A 10 -2.82 -3.79 20.32
CA ALA A 10 -2.12 -2.65 19.69
C ALA A 10 -2.65 -1.34 20.28
N GLY A 11 -1.88 -0.74 21.18
CA GLY A 11 -2.06 0.67 21.57
C GLY A 11 -1.96 1.60 20.33
N PRO A 12 -2.25 2.92 20.47
CA PRO A 12 -2.24 3.87 19.35
C PRO A 12 -0.95 3.78 18.53
N GLY A 13 -1.07 3.56 17.21
CA GLY A 13 0.07 3.39 16.30
C GLY A 13 0.71 1.99 16.28
N GLY A 14 0.11 0.98 16.96
CA GLY A 14 0.61 -0.41 16.99
C GLY A 14 0.42 -1.18 15.68
N VAL A 15 1.06 -2.34 15.58
CA VAL A 15 0.96 -3.26 14.44
C VAL A 15 0.12 -4.47 14.84
N ARG A 16 -0.98 -4.72 14.15
CA ARG A 16 -1.83 -5.91 14.31
C ARG A 16 -1.48 -6.95 13.27
N TRP A 17 -0.92 -8.05 13.70
CA TRP A 17 -0.59 -9.19 12.85
C TRP A 17 -1.79 -10.12 12.76
N ILE A 18 -2.28 -10.37 11.55
CA ILE A 18 -3.46 -11.18 11.27
C ILE A 18 -3.01 -12.34 10.40
N GLY A 19 -2.80 -13.49 11.05
CA GLY A 19 -2.41 -14.73 10.38
C GLY A 19 -3.57 -15.27 9.53
N ILE A 20 -3.29 -15.60 8.28
CA ILE A 20 -4.26 -16.16 7.33
C ILE A 20 -3.70 -17.48 6.80
N ASP A 21 -4.54 -18.50 6.71
CA ASP A 21 -4.10 -19.87 6.45
C ASP A 21 -3.44 -20.08 5.08
N ASN A 22 -3.87 -19.34 4.06
CA ASN A 22 -3.34 -19.48 2.71
C ASN A 22 -3.53 -18.19 1.88
N THR A 23 -2.84 -18.15 0.74
CA THR A 23 -2.83 -17.05 -0.21
C THR A 23 -4.25 -16.64 -0.68
N GLU A 24 -5.10 -17.59 -1.00
CA GLU A 24 -6.46 -17.29 -1.49
C GLU A 24 -7.31 -16.63 -0.39
N ALA A 25 -7.26 -17.16 0.82
CA ALA A 25 -7.96 -16.57 1.97
C ALA A 25 -7.43 -15.17 2.30
N LEU A 26 -6.10 -14.94 2.14
CA LEU A 26 -5.48 -13.62 2.33
C LEU A 26 -6.02 -12.60 1.31
N ARG A 27 -6.07 -12.99 0.04
CA ARG A 27 -6.61 -12.14 -1.04
C ARG A 27 -8.08 -11.82 -0.82
N GLN A 28 -8.88 -12.80 -0.41
CA GLN A 28 -10.28 -12.62 -0.04
C GLN A 28 -10.45 -11.69 1.17
N ALA A 29 -9.60 -11.80 2.18
CA ALA A 29 -9.62 -10.90 3.32
C ALA A 29 -9.26 -9.46 2.93
N ALA A 30 -8.24 -9.29 2.08
CA ALA A 30 -7.86 -7.97 1.54
C ALA A 30 -8.99 -7.34 0.72
N TYR A 31 -9.59 -8.12 -0.19
CA TYR A 31 -10.73 -7.68 -0.99
C TYR A 31 -11.88 -7.15 -0.13
N ARG A 32 -12.31 -7.93 0.89
CA ARG A 32 -13.37 -7.49 1.81
C ARG A 32 -13.00 -6.21 2.54
N ARG A 33 -11.76 -6.11 3.05
CA ARG A 33 -11.30 -4.90 3.76
C ARG A 33 -11.28 -3.65 2.89
N ILE A 34 -10.94 -3.80 1.61
CA ILE A 34 -10.99 -2.68 0.66
C ILE A 34 -12.43 -2.20 0.47
N LEU A 35 -13.37 -3.10 0.22
CA LEU A 35 -14.78 -2.74 0.03
C LEU A 35 -15.40 -2.14 1.29
N ASP A 36 -15.10 -2.70 2.46
CA ASP A 36 -15.56 -2.17 3.75
C ASP A 36 -15.01 -0.77 4.03
N ALA A 37 -13.73 -0.54 3.71
CA ALA A 37 -13.12 0.77 3.84
C ALA A 37 -13.78 1.79 2.90
N ALA A 38 -14.04 1.39 1.65
CA ALA A 38 -14.73 2.22 0.67
C ALA A 38 -16.16 2.58 1.12
N ALA A 39 -16.93 1.60 1.56
CA ALA A 39 -18.30 1.83 2.03
C ALA A 39 -18.32 2.84 3.19
N ARG A 40 -17.48 2.63 4.21
CA ARG A 40 -17.37 3.55 5.36
C ARG A 40 -16.88 4.95 4.95
N ALA A 41 -15.94 5.04 4.02
CA ALA A 41 -15.42 6.33 3.56
C ALA A 41 -16.48 7.11 2.77
N ILE A 42 -17.16 6.45 1.84
CA ILE A 42 -18.21 7.06 1.01
C ILE A 42 -19.39 7.52 1.87
N GLU A 43 -19.84 6.69 2.81
CA GLU A 43 -20.90 7.06 3.77
C GLU A 43 -20.56 8.34 4.53
N ARG A 44 -19.34 8.43 5.09
CA ARG A 44 -18.92 9.52 5.99
C ARG A 44 -18.41 10.76 5.27
N ARG A 45 -17.77 10.62 4.11
CA ARG A 45 -17.02 11.69 3.43
C ARG A 45 -17.37 11.86 1.96
N ARG A 46 -18.30 11.05 1.44
CA ARG A 46 -18.77 11.05 0.05
C ARG A 46 -17.69 10.77 -0.98
N ARG A 47 -16.54 10.25 -0.54
CA ARG A 47 -15.42 9.82 -1.40
C ARG A 47 -14.60 8.78 -0.68
N PHE A 48 -13.82 8.01 -1.45
CA PHE A 48 -12.85 7.04 -0.95
C PHE A 48 -11.50 7.26 -1.62
N LEU A 49 -10.48 7.58 -0.83
CA LEU A 49 -9.10 7.81 -1.28
C LEU A 49 -8.27 6.59 -0.95
N ILE A 50 -7.92 5.80 -1.98
CA ILE A 50 -7.10 4.60 -1.82
C ILE A 50 -5.73 4.79 -2.45
N VAL A 51 -4.68 4.34 -1.74
CA VAL A 51 -3.32 4.23 -2.28
C VAL A 51 -3.06 2.79 -2.67
N LEU A 52 -2.70 2.59 -3.94
CA LEU A 52 -2.40 1.30 -4.55
C LEU A 52 -0.90 1.00 -4.48
N VAL A 53 -0.56 -0.28 -4.46
CA VAL A 53 0.80 -0.79 -4.45
C VAL A 53 1.01 -1.77 -5.60
N GLY A 54 2.25 -1.89 -6.08
CA GLY A 54 2.65 -2.89 -7.06
C GLY A 54 2.87 -4.28 -6.45
N GLY A 55 3.00 -5.27 -7.30
CA GLY A 55 3.31 -6.66 -6.92
C GLY A 55 2.24 -7.67 -7.30
N SER A 56 2.59 -8.96 -7.19
CA SER A 56 1.71 -10.07 -7.58
C SER A 56 0.48 -10.18 -6.69
N THR A 57 0.65 -10.12 -5.38
CA THR A 57 -0.46 -10.21 -4.42
C THR A 57 -1.51 -9.12 -4.64
N PRO A 58 -1.16 -7.82 -4.66
CA PRO A 58 -2.14 -6.77 -4.95
C PRO A 58 -2.80 -6.91 -6.31
N ARG A 59 -2.05 -7.31 -7.34
CA ARG A 59 -2.60 -7.53 -8.69
C ARG A 59 -3.77 -8.53 -8.68
N GLU A 60 -3.63 -9.63 -7.95
CA GLU A 60 -4.72 -10.62 -7.85
C GLU A 60 -5.93 -10.06 -7.08
N VAL A 61 -5.69 -9.29 -6.01
CA VAL A 61 -6.77 -8.61 -5.29
C VAL A 61 -7.47 -7.58 -6.20
N TYR A 62 -6.72 -6.84 -7.03
CA TYR A 62 -7.31 -5.91 -7.99
C TYR A 62 -8.18 -6.62 -9.03
N ARG A 63 -7.76 -7.80 -9.53
CA ARG A 63 -8.60 -8.60 -10.43
C ARG A 63 -9.95 -8.97 -9.81
N MET A 64 -9.98 -9.25 -8.51
CA MET A 64 -11.24 -9.55 -7.81
C MET A 64 -12.17 -8.34 -7.76
N LEU A 65 -11.62 -7.12 -7.71
CA LEU A 65 -12.42 -5.89 -7.69
C LEU A 65 -13.20 -5.65 -8.99
N ARG A 66 -12.83 -6.28 -10.12
CA ARG A 66 -13.59 -6.18 -11.37
C ARG A 66 -15.07 -6.60 -11.21
N GLY A 67 -15.32 -7.60 -10.38
CA GLY A 67 -16.67 -8.12 -10.12
C GLY A 67 -17.39 -7.46 -8.95
N ALA A 68 -16.80 -6.44 -8.33
CA ALA A 68 -17.39 -5.83 -7.16
C ALA A 68 -18.51 -4.83 -7.51
N HIS A 69 -19.57 -4.84 -6.73
CA HIS A 69 -20.60 -3.81 -6.77
C HIS A 69 -20.21 -2.67 -5.85
N ALA A 70 -19.76 -1.54 -6.42
CA ALA A 70 -19.34 -0.36 -5.68
C ALA A 70 -19.74 0.93 -6.41
N ASP A 71 -19.87 2.04 -5.67
CA ASP A 71 -20.04 3.37 -6.27
C ASP A 71 -18.66 3.90 -6.74
N TRP A 72 -18.25 3.42 -7.91
CA TRP A 72 -16.95 3.74 -8.51
C TRP A 72 -16.76 5.24 -8.77
N SER A 73 -17.84 6.00 -8.91
CA SER A 73 -17.79 7.46 -9.10
C SER A 73 -17.24 8.21 -7.88
N ARG A 74 -17.11 7.54 -6.75
CA ARG A 74 -16.59 8.08 -5.48
C ARG A 74 -15.18 7.62 -5.14
N TRP A 75 -14.55 6.78 -5.98
CA TRP A 75 -13.22 6.25 -5.73
C TRP A 75 -12.15 7.12 -6.38
N HIS A 76 -11.12 7.44 -5.62
CA HIS A 76 -9.91 8.12 -6.10
C HIS A 76 -8.72 7.20 -5.83
N ALA A 77 -8.09 6.73 -6.90
CA ALA A 77 -6.95 5.81 -6.85
C ALA A 77 -5.63 6.58 -6.97
N TYR A 78 -4.78 6.48 -5.96
CA TYR A 78 -3.42 7.00 -5.90
C TYR A 78 -2.44 5.83 -5.92
N PHE A 79 -1.14 6.11 -6.07
CA PHE A 79 -0.08 5.10 -6.06
C PHE A 79 0.95 5.40 -4.98
N GLY A 80 1.39 4.36 -4.26
CA GLY A 80 2.39 4.49 -3.20
C GLY A 80 3.80 4.73 -3.73
N ASP A 81 4.08 4.17 -4.90
CA ASP A 81 5.31 4.38 -5.66
C ASP A 81 5.11 4.09 -7.14
N GLU A 82 6.06 4.55 -7.96
CA GLU A 82 6.06 4.25 -9.39
C GLU A 82 7.49 4.15 -9.94
N ARG A 83 7.63 3.33 -10.98
CA ARG A 83 8.86 3.14 -11.73
C ARG A 83 9.02 4.25 -12.76
N CYS A 84 10.23 4.83 -12.88
CA CYS A 84 10.55 5.81 -13.90
C CYS A 84 10.77 5.11 -15.25
N LEU A 85 9.67 4.75 -15.87
CA LEU A 85 9.57 4.10 -17.18
C LEU A 85 8.60 4.92 -18.04
N PRO A 86 8.59 4.76 -19.38
CA PRO A 86 7.58 5.36 -20.26
C PRO A 86 6.16 5.16 -19.73
N ALA A 87 5.25 6.09 -20.02
CA ALA A 87 3.89 6.09 -19.43
C ALA A 87 3.07 4.83 -19.78
N ASP A 88 3.34 4.23 -20.93
CA ASP A 88 2.69 3.02 -21.45
C ASP A 88 3.46 1.72 -21.15
N ASP A 89 4.57 1.79 -20.39
CA ASP A 89 5.38 0.61 -20.09
C ASP A 89 4.66 -0.30 -19.09
N ALA A 90 4.52 -1.58 -19.44
CA ALA A 90 3.87 -2.61 -18.63
C ALA A 90 4.58 -2.87 -17.27
N GLY A 91 5.83 -2.44 -17.13
CA GLY A 91 6.58 -2.49 -15.87
C GLY A 91 6.12 -1.47 -14.82
N ARG A 92 5.21 -0.56 -15.15
CA ARG A 92 4.68 0.42 -14.20
C ARG A 92 3.62 -0.17 -13.28
N ASN A 93 3.55 0.34 -12.05
CA ASN A 93 2.50 -0.02 -11.11
C ASN A 93 1.12 0.47 -11.60
N SER A 94 1.07 1.66 -12.21
CA SER A 94 -0.14 2.22 -12.80
C SER A 94 -0.66 1.38 -13.97
N ALA A 95 0.22 0.91 -14.86
CA ALA A 95 -0.15 0.02 -15.97
C ALA A 95 -0.67 -1.32 -15.45
N MET A 96 -0.01 -1.92 -14.45
CA MET A 96 -0.46 -3.14 -13.81
C MET A 96 -1.85 -2.99 -13.16
N ALA A 97 -2.11 -1.87 -12.47
CA ALA A 97 -3.41 -1.62 -11.84
C ALA A 97 -4.51 -1.34 -12.88
N ALA A 98 -4.18 -0.66 -13.99
CA ALA A 98 -5.09 -0.43 -15.11
C ALA A 98 -5.52 -1.75 -15.73
N ASP A 99 -4.55 -2.59 -16.15
CA ASP A 99 -4.81 -3.93 -16.71
C ASP A 99 -5.58 -4.82 -15.72
N ALA A 100 -5.18 -4.82 -14.46
CA ALA A 100 -5.80 -5.70 -13.47
C ALA A 100 -7.22 -5.28 -13.06
N TRP A 101 -7.55 -3.98 -13.08
CA TRP A 101 -8.79 -3.49 -12.49
C TRP A 101 -9.32 -2.20 -13.07
N LEU A 102 -8.53 -1.09 -13.07
CA LEU A 102 -9.06 0.26 -13.27
C LEU A 102 -9.70 0.47 -14.64
N ASP A 103 -9.24 -0.27 -15.69
CA ASP A 103 -9.81 -0.21 -17.04
C ASP A 103 -11.09 -1.05 -17.19
N HIS A 104 -11.44 -1.84 -16.17
CA HIS A 104 -12.57 -2.77 -16.20
C HIS A 104 -13.76 -2.31 -15.34
N VAL A 105 -13.66 -1.16 -14.69
CA VAL A 105 -14.71 -0.59 -13.84
C VAL A 105 -14.90 0.89 -14.16
N PRO A 106 -16.09 1.48 -13.94
CA PRO A 106 -16.37 2.85 -14.35
C PRO A 106 -15.84 3.90 -13.36
N ILE A 107 -14.59 3.78 -12.93
CA ILE A 107 -13.89 4.85 -12.20
C ILE A 107 -13.61 5.99 -13.19
N PRO A 108 -14.01 7.25 -12.91
CA PRO A 108 -13.65 8.38 -13.74
C PRO A 108 -12.14 8.53 -13.91
N ARG A 109 -11.68 8.78 -15.13
CA ARG A 109 -10.23 8.84 -15.42
C ARG A 109 -9.49 9.93 -14.64
N ASP A 110 -10.14 11.05 -14.37
CA ASP A 110 -9.61 12.15 -13.56
C ASP A 110 -9.51 11.80 -12.06
N GLN A 111 -10.07 10.68 -11.65
CA GLN A 111 -9.95 10.13 -10.29
C GLN A 111 -8.83 9.07 -10.17
N VAL A 112 -8.12 8.77 -11.25
CA VAL A 112 -6.92 7.91 -11.25
C VAL A 112 -5.67 8.79 -11.29
N HIS A 113 -5.02 8.94 -10.15
CA HIS A 113 -3.91 9.86 -9.93
C HIS A 113 -2.57 9.13 -10.04
N ALA A 114 -2.16 8.80 -11.27
CA ALA A 114 -0.86 8.17 -11.52
C ALA A 114 0.28 9.13 -11.19
N ILE A 115 1.39 8.58 -10.67
CA ILE A 115 2.61 9.35 -10.45
C ILE A 115 3.27 9.62 -11.81
N PRO A 116 3.61 10.88 -12.18
CA PRO A 116 4.21 11.22 -13.49
C PRO A 116 5.71 10.88 -13.53
N ALA A 117 6.04 9.60 -13.26
CA ALA A 117 7.41 9.10 -13.12
C ALA A 117 8.16 8.96 -14.44
N GLU A 118 7.46 9.02 -15.59
CA GLU A 118 8.06 9.09 -16.93
C GLU A 118 8.94 10.34 -17.12
N SER A 119 8.69 11.38 -16.33
CA SER A 119 9.51 12.60 -16.33
C SER A 119 10.83 12.44 -15.56
N GLY A 120 11.11 11.24 -15.03
CA GLY A 120 12.26 10.96 -14.18
C GLY A 120 11.99 11.21 -12.69
N ALA A 121 12.86 10.66 -11.84
CA ALA A 121 12.63 10.59 -10.39
C ALA A 121 12.43 11.97 -9.73
N ARG A 122 13.28 12.97 -10.06
CA ARG A 122 13.18 14.32 -9.46
C ARG A 122 11.93 15.06 -9.89
N ALA A 123 11.71 15.16 -11.21
CA ALA A 123 10.55 15.87 -11.76
C ALA A 123 9.24 15.18 -11.36
N GLY A 124 9.20 13.84 -11.42
CA GLY A 124 8.05 13.06 -11.00
C GLY A 124 7.73 13.22 -9.51
N ALA A 125 8.74 13.26 -8.64
CA ALA A 125 8.52 13.47 -7.20
C ALA A 125 7.97 14.89 -6.92
N LEU A 126 8.51 15.92 -7.56
CA LEU A 126 7.98 17.28 -7.43
C LEU A 126 6.53 17.37 -7.90
N ALA A 127 6.23 16.87 -9.11
CA ALA A 127 4.88 16.90 -9.66
C ALA A 127 3.89 16.08 -8.82
N CYS A 128 4.32 14.92 -8.29
CA CYS A 128 3.51 14.12 -7.38
C CYS A 128 3.21 14.89 -6.08
N GLY A 129 4.22 15.55 -5.49
CA GLY A 129 4.04 16.38 -4.31
C GLY A 129 3.06 17.53 -4.53
N GLU A 130 3.13 18.19 -5.69
CA GLU A 130 2.16 19.23 -6.09
C GLU A 130 0.73 18.67 -6.21
N ALA A 131 0.57 17.53 -6.88
CA ALA A 131 -0.73 16.89 -7.05
C ALA A 131 -1.35 16.44 -5.71
N LEU A 132 -0.52 16.22 -4.69
CA LEU A 132 -0.97 15.85 -3.35
C LEU A 132 -1.31 17.05 -2.46
N ARG A 133 -1.05 18.30 -2.92
CA ARG A 133 -1.43 19.50 -2.16
C ARG A 133 -2.94 19.55 -1.93
N GLY A 134 -3.33 19.70 -0.68
CA GLY A 134 -4.75 19.73 -0.31
C GLY A 134 -5.44 18.37 -0.30
N VAL A 135 -4.76 17.31 -0.72
CA VAL A 135 -5.24 15.94 -0.49
C VAL A 135 -5.04 15.62 0.99
N GLY A 136 -6.14 15.46 1.71
CA GLY A 136 -6.14 15.11 3.12
C GLY A 136 -5.59 13.70 3.38
N ASP A 137 -5.92 13.13 4.55
CA ASP A 137 -5.56 11.75 4.86
C ASP A 137 -6.19 10.78 3.86
N PHE A 138 -5.43 9.78 3.44
CA PHE A 138 -5.97 8.67 2.67
C PHE A 138 -6.92 7.83 3.55
N ASP A 139 -7.95 7.25 2.95
CA ASP A 139 -8.87 6.38 3.67
C ASP A 139 -8.27 4.99 3.86
N LEU A 140 -7.54 4.51 2.85
CA LEU A 140 -6.82 3.24 2.90
C LEU A 140 -5.52 3.33 2.11
N VAL A 141 -4.43 2.89 2.72
CA VAL A 141 -3.14 2.70 2.06
C VAL A 141 -2.85 1.19 2.02
N LEU A 142 -2.70 0.64 0.82
CA LEU A 142 -2.24 -0.73 0.62
C LEU A 142 -0.73 -0.73 0.47
N LEU A 143 -0.07 -1.67 1.13
CA LEU A 143 1.39 -1.83 1.08
C LEU A 143 1.77 -3.32 0.98
N GLY A 144 2.92 -3.57 0.36
CA GLY A 144 3.61 -4.85 0.39
C GLY A 144 4.87 -4.79 1.23
N LEU A 145 5.50 -5.94 1.46
CA LEU A 145 6.78 -6.08 2.13
C LEU A 145 7.81 -6.67 1.17
N GLY A 146 8.93 -6.00 0.97
CA GLY A 146 10.09 -6.56 0.28
C GLY A 146 10.83 -7.58 1.14
N GLU A 147 11.63 -8.43 0.52
CA GLU A 147 12.47 -9.45 1.20
C GLU A 147 13.51 -8.81 2.15
N ASP A 148 13.94 -7.59 1.82
CA ASP A 148 14.83 -6.74 2.61
C ASP A 148 14.11 -5.80 3.59
N GLY A 149 12.80 -5.91 3.70
CA GLY A 149 11.96 -5.07 4.56
C GLY A 149 11.53 -3.74 3.94
N HIS A 150 11.81 -3.49 2.64
CA HIS A 150 11.30 -2.30 1.95
C HIS A 150 9.77 -2.33 1.81
N THR A 151 9.18 -1.16 1.70
CA THR A 151 7.77 -0.97 1.32
C THR A 151 7.66 0.21 0.36
N ALA A 152 6.70 0.21 -0.57
CA ALA A 152 6.71 1.12 -1.71
C ALA A 152 8.11 1.13 -2.37
N SER A 153 8.72 2.29 -2.62
CA SER A 153 10.15 2.36 -3.00
C SER A 153 11.01 2.99 -1.90
N LEU A 154 10.69 2.72 -0.64
CA LEU A 154 11.49 3.08 0.54
C LEU A 154 12.39 1.90 0.90
N PHE A 155 13.70 2.01 0.66
CA PHE A 155 14.67 0.93 0.82
C PHE A 155 15.52 1.08 2.09
N PRO A 156 15.99 -0.02 2.71
CA PRO A 156 16.92 0.03 3.84
C PRO A 156 18.17 0.89 3.53
N GLY A 157 18.64 1.61 4.54
CA GLY A 157 19.84 2.46 4.41
C GLY A 157 19.64 3.74 3.61
N ARG A 158 18.42 4.12 3.27
CA ARG A 158 18.07 5.37 2.57
C ARG A 158 17.22 6.27 3.46
N ASP A 159 17.02 7.52 3.04
CA ASP A 159 16.04 8.39 3.69
C ASP A 159 14.62 7.96 3.28
N TRP A 160 13.77 7.72 4.26
CA TRP A 160 12.37 7.31 4.05
C TRP A 160 11.39 8.48 4.19
N GLY A 161 11.88 9.68 4.49
CA GLY A 161 11.03 10.84 4.72
C GLY A 161 10.08 10.64 5.90
N VAL A 162 10.63 10.30 7.07
CA VAL A 162 9.82 10.04 8.29
C VAL A 162 9.42 11.30 9.04
N ALA A 163 10.13 12.40 8.84
CA ALA A 163 9.83 13.65 9.53
C ALA A 163 8.47 14.21 9.08
N PRO A 164 7.68 14.82 9.99
CA PRO A 164 6.41 15.46 9.62
C PRO A 164 6.55 16.53 8.53
N SER A 165 7.72 17.15 8.41
CA SER A 165 8.06 18.14 7.39
C SER A 165 8.67 17.54 6.13
N ALA A 166 8.80 16.22 6.04
CA ALA A 166 9.32 15.57 4.84
C ALA A 166 8.41 15.84 3.63
N PRO A 167 8.97 15.92 2.41
CA PRO A 167 8.18 16.00 1.20
C PRO A 167 7.20 14.83 1.09
N ASP A 168 6.02 15.05 0.51
CA ASP A 168 5.02 13.98 0.32
C ASP A 168 5.52 12.89 -0.63
N ALA A 169 6.38 13.24 -1.60
CA ALA A 169 6.97 12.30 -2.52
C ALA A 169 8.49 12.46 -2.59
N LEU A 170 9.19 11.34 -2.71
CA LEU A 170 10.65 11.24 -2.74
C LEU A 170 11.12 10.73 -4.09
N ALA A 171 12.22 11.31 -4.59
CA ALA A 171 12.96 10.80 -5.73
C ALA A 171 13.90 9.67 -5.26
N VAL A 172 13.79 8.50 -5.87
CA VAL A 172 14.63 7.33 -5.60
C VAL A 172 15.52 7.05 -6.80
N PHE A 173 16.83 6.91 -6.61
CA PHE A 173 17.78 6.74 -7.70
C PHE A 173 18.38 5.32 -7.76
N ASP A 174 18.78 4.76 -6.67
CA ASP A 174 19.53 3.50 -6.63
C ASP A 174 18.69 2.39 -6.02
N ALA A 175 17.50 2.14 -6.58
CA ALA A 175 16.70 1.00 -6.15
C ALA A 175 17.45 -0.31 -6.42
N PRO A 176 17.50 -1.26 -5.48
CA PRO A 176 18.28 -2.50 -5.63
C PRO A 176 17.72 -3.45 -6.69
N LYS A 177 16.48 -3.21 -7.16
CA LYS A 177 15.84 -3.96 -8.25
C LYS A 177 15.51 -3.03 -9.41
N PRO A 178 15.72 -3.44 -10.67
CA PRO A 178 15.37 -2.62 -11.85
C PRO A 178 13.89 -2.20 -11.87
N PRO A 179 13.57 -1.04 -12.43
CA PRO A 179 14.48 0.04 -12.77
C PRO A 179 15.02 0.76 -11.52
N PRO A 180 16.24 1.34 -11.58
CA PRO A 180 16.86 1.97 -10.40
C PRO A 180 16.21 3.30 -10.03
N GLN A 181 15.62 4.01 -10.99
CA GLN A 181 14.93 5.27 -10.73
C GLN A 181 13.44 5.05 -10.45
N ARG A 182 12.96 5.64 -9.37
CA ARG A 182 11.57 5.55 -8.96
C ARG A 182 11.10 6.83 -8.27
N VAL A 183 9.80 6.98 -8.14
CA VAL A 183 9.17 7.95 -7.25
C VAL A 183 8.43 7.18 -6.17
N SER A 184 8.53 7.59 -4.91
CA SER A 184 7.82 6.97 -3.79
C SER A 184 7.15 8.02 -2.92
N LEU A 185 5.96 7.73 -2.42
CA LEU A 185 5.44 8.50 -1.29
C LEU A 185 6.35 8.29 -0.08
N SER A 186 6.56 9.35 0.70
CA SER A 186 7.36 9.29 1.93
C SER A 186 6.66 8.49 3.02
N ALA A 187 7.41 7.99 4.01
CA ALA A 187 6.84 7.32 5.16
C ALA A 187 5.86 8.22 5.93
N ALA A 188 6.17 9.51 6.05
CA ALA A 188 5.27 10.49 6.65
C ALA A 188 3.96 10.61 5.86
N ARG A 189 4.02 10.65 4.51
CA ARG A 189 2.80 10.75 3.67
C ARG A 189 1.96 9.47 3.72
N LEU A 190 2.59 8.31 3.64
CA LEU A 190 1.91 7.01 3.77
C LEU A 190 1.27 6.83 5.15
N SER A 191 1.86 7.44 6.18
CA SER A 191 1.32 7.41 7.55
C SER A 191 0.14 8.36 7.75
N ARG A 192 -0.06 9.35 6.88
CA ARG A 192 -1.26 10.21 6.91
C ARG A 192 -2.43 9.47 6.26
N ALA A 193 -2.90 8.44 6.94
CA ALA A 193 -3.95 7.54 6.50
C ALA A 193 -4.83 7.10 7.67
N ARG A 194 -6.10 6.86 7.38
CA ARG A 194 -7.09 6.35 8.34
C ARG A 194 -6.93 4.86 8.58
N ALA A 195 -6.43 4.14 7.57
CA ALA A 195 -6.07 2.74 7.66
C ALA A 195 -4.87 2.45 6.76
N VAL A 196 -3.96 1.60 7.25
CA VAL A 196 -2.86 1.04 6.46
C VAL A 196 -2.96 -0.48 6.53
N LEU A 197 -2.91 -1.13 5.39
CA LEU A 197 -3.03 -2.56 5.24
C LEU A 197 -1.83 -3.12 4.47
N PHE A 198 -1.03 -3.92 5.14
CA PHE A 198 0.01 -4.71 4.49
C PHE A 198 -0.52 -6.05 4.02
N LEU A 199 -0.11 -6.47 2.82
CA LEU A 199 -0.42 -7.77 2.22
C LEU A 199 0.89 -8.54 2.07
N ILE A 200 1.06 -9.62 2.83
CA ILE A 200 2.32 -10.37 2.90
C ILE A 200 2.06 -11.85 2.65
N GLU A 201 2.45 -12.33 1.48
CA GLU A 201 2.38 -13.74 1.10
C GLU A 201 3.73 -14.24 0.58
N GLY A 202 3.97 -15.55 0.72
CA GLY A 202 5.12 -16.26 0.17
C GLY A 202 6.32 -16.35 1.09
N GLU A 203 6.97 -17.50 1.05
CA GLU A 203 8.08 -17.88 1.92
C GLU A 203 9.25 -16.88 1.91
N SER A 204 9.53 -16.24 0.77
CA SER A 204 10.59 -15.25 0.64
C SER A 204 10.45 -14.03 1.58
N LYS A 205 9.28 -13.85 2.22
CA LYS A 205 9.01 -12.75 3.17
C LYS A 205 9.34 -13.09 4.62
N ARG A 206 9.68 -14.34 4.93
CA ARG A 206 9.89 -14.84 6.29
C ARG A 206 10.90 -14.01 7.08
N ASP A 207 12.06 -13.73 6.49
CA ASP A 207 13.12 -12.99 7.18
C ASP A 207 12.72 -11.52 7.42
N ALA A 208 12.06 -10.88 6.47
CA ALA A 208 11.57 -9.51 6.63
C ALA A 208 10.47 -9.42 7.71
N VAL A 209 9.56 -10.40 7.76
CA VAL A 209 8.54 -10.52 8.83
C VAL A 209 9.22 -10.71 10.18
N LYS A 210 10.20 -11.60 10.28
CA LYS A 210 10.98 -11.82 11.51
C LYS A 210 11.70 -10.56 11.97
N GLN A 211 12.37 -9.85 11.07
CA GLN A 211 13.04 -8.57 11.35
C GLN A 211 12.06 -7.51 11.85
N TRP A 212 10.90 -7.37 11.18
CA TRP A 212 9.86 -6.41 11.58
C TRP A 212 9.37 -6.69 13.00
N ARG A 213 9.03 -7.95 13.29
CA ARG A 213 8.53 -8.38 14.62
C ARG A 213 9.59 -8.24 15.71
N ALA A 214 10.88 -8.44 15.38
CA ALA A 214 12.01 -8.22 16.29
C ALA A 214 12.33 -6.73 16.53
N GLY A 215 11.63 -5.82 15.85
CA GLY A 215 11.83 -4.38 16.05
C GLY A 215 12.96 -3.77 15.22
N ALA A 216 13.47 -4.48 14.21
CA ALA A 216 14.52 -3.95 13.33
C ALA A 216 14.10 -2.65 12.64
N GLY A 217 15.08 -1.78 12.37
CA GLY A 217 14.89 -0.52 11.65
C GLY A 217 14.73 -0.74 10.15
N ILE A 218 13.57 -1.26 9.73
CA ILE A 218 13.22 -1.47 8.33
C ILE A 218 12.17 -0.46 7.86
N PRO A 219 12.12 -0.12 6.55
CA PRO A 219 11.18 0.88 6.02
C PRO A 219 9.72 0.60 6.34
N ALA A 220 9.27 -0.66 6.24
CA ALA A 220 7.90 -1.03 6.55
C ALA A 220 7.47 -0.61 7.97
N ARG A 221 8.40 -0.66 8.93
CA ARG A 221 8.16 -0.27 10.32
C ARG A 221 8.10 1.25 10.54
N ALA A 222 8.55 2.03 9.56
CA ALA A 222 8.46 3.49 9.61
C ALA A 222 7.04 4.01 9.29
N ILE A 223 6.17 3.17 8.76
CA ILE A 223 4.78 3.52 8.47
C ILE A 223 3.97 3.43 9.77
N ARG A 224 3.53 4.60 10.29
CA ARG A 224 2.92 4.72 11.62
C ARG A 224 1.70 5.63 11.59
N PRO A 225 0.57 5.19 11.00
CA PRO A 225 -0.68 5.94 11.08
C PRO A 225 -1.21 5.93 12.50
N GLN A 226 -2.01 6.94 12.86
CA GLN A 226 -2.58 7.06 14.21
C GLN A 226 -3.43 5.82 14.60
N ALA A 227 -4.15 5.24 13.63
CA ALA A 227 -4.99 4.06 13.86
C ALA A 227 -4.21 2.74 13.99
N GLY A 228 -2.89 2.76 13.80
CA GLY A 228 -2.07 1.56 13.71
C GLY A 228 -2.10 0.92 12.31
N VAL A 229 -1.35 -0.15 12.16
CA VAL A 229 -1.14 -0.88 10.91
C VAL A 229 -1.73 -2.27 11.02
N ASP A 230 -2.54 -2.67 10.06
CA ASP A 230 -2.99 -4.06 9.89
C ASP A 230 -2.05 -4.79 8.93
N VAL A 231 -1.61 -5.98 9.30
CA VAL A 231 -0.77 -6.83 8.49
C VAL A 231 -1.49 -8.15 8.24
N LEU A 232 -2.06 -8.33 7.04
CA LEU A 232 -2.52 -9.65 6.58
C LEU A 232 -1.30 -10.43 6.12
N VAL A 233 -1.03 -11.53 6.76
CA VAL A 233 0.17 -12.33 6.53
C VAL A 233 -0.18 -13.81 6.51
N GLU A 234 0.42 -14.60 5.63
CA GLU A 234 0.27 -16.05 5.69
C GLU A 234 0.78 -16.59 7.02
N SER A 235 -0.07 -17.37 7.71
CA SER A 235 0.22 -17.91 9.06
C SER A 235 1.55 -18.65 9.14
N MET A 236 1.96 -19.30 8.03
CA MET A 236 3.23 -19.97 7.93
C MET A 236 4.46 -19.06 8.12
N LEU A 237 4.31 -17.74 7.94
CA LEU A 237 5.38 -16.75 8.12
C LEU A 237 5.48 -16.25 9.56
N LEU A 238 4.50 -16.58 10.40
CA LEU A 238 4.47 -16.21 11.81
C LEU A 238 5.09 -17.33 12.68
N PRO A 239 5.64 -17.00 13.85
CA PRO A 239 6.02 -18.02 14.84
C PRO A 239 4.80 -18.85 15.26
N ALA A 240 5.02 -20.13 15.57
CA ALA A 240 3.97 -21.00 16.07
C ALA A 240 3.34 -20.40 17.35
N GLY A 241 1.99 -20.36 17.40
CA GLY A 241 1.23 -19.86 18.54
C GLY A 241 0.81 -18.38 18.48
N VAL A 242 1.05 -17.70 17.37
CA VAL A 242 0.54 -16.35 17.08
C VAL A 242 -0.54 -16.46 16.01
N THR A 243 -1.79 -16.58 16.45
CA THR A 243 -2.99 -16.48 15.61
C THR A 243 -3.89 -15.38 16.14
#